data_1a793eb5f6b1b7f11ffa778d1312f138
#
_entry.id   1a793eb5f6b1b7f11ffa778d1312f138
#
_cell.length_a   1.000
_cell.length_b   1.000
_cell.length_c   1.000
_cell.angle_alpha   90.00
_cell.angle_beta   90.00
_cell.angle_gamma   90.00
#
_symmetry.space_group_name_H-M   'P 1'
#
loop_
_entity.id
_entity.type
_entity.pdbx_description
1 polymer ?
#
loop_
_entity_poly.entity_id
_entity_poly.type
_entity_poly.pdbx_seq_one_letter_code
_entity_poly.pdbx_strand_id
1 'polypeptide(L)'
;MKIRQRVYQAFLAATALSLGVAAQAAEPAKPEAGKKFLAEDTAFPAYMIEGIPDSAEAYYAPDSRLLIAQARDKDAKKTSMGTDGALTYIYSDDGKEIWRVNDHGQDGCSYFFPDGKRVAFTSTRDNMDMPVGNWSDQNNYPQGAELYAADLKGGNIQRLTNNKYYEAEVAVSPDGKWIVFGRQIDGNMDLWVMKSDGTGEQQVTFTKDWQEGAPFFTPDSDHIVFRAWRNSEYGKIKPTPMTFFSIKRDGSDWRRHTYDRGMNWHPFPAPDGKHFAIIKATGPTDWEVFIDNIATGESKRLTFKGGFNGMAHFSPDGKKLVWSRSTGPGFMSGIRTFVMDVSSMNLGPQNYVKWDPKWGEAMTADPGDGPPQKKAEAETVKSGR
;
A
#
# COMPACT_ATOMS: atom_id res chain seq x y z
N MET A 1 -15.31 22.70 23.70
CA MET A 1 -14.70 22.85 22.37
C MET A 1 -13.42 22.01 22.26
N LYS A 2 -13.40 20.77 22.81
CA LYS A 2 -12.21 19.86 22.80
C LYS A 2 -12.51 18.40 22.38
N ILE A 3 -13.65 18.14 21.74
CA ILE A 3 -14.07 16.76 21.39
C ILE A 3 -14.01 16.49 19.85
N ARG A 4 -13.72 17.49 19.04
CA ARG A 4 -13.79 17.37 17.57
C ARG A 4 -12.45 17.06 16.86
N GLN A 5 -11.34 16.94 17.55
CA GLN A 5 -10.01 16.75 16.90
C GLN A 5 -9.56 15.28 16.75
N ARG A 6 -10.28 14.30 17.28
CA ARG A 6 -9.84 12.89 17.31
C ARG A 6 -10.20 12.03 16.07
N VAL A 7 -10.93 12.56 15.11
CA VAL A 7 -11.45 11.75 13.99
C VAL A 7 -10.57 11.83 12.71
N TYR A 8 -9.53 12.63 12.73
CA TYR A 8 -8.81 13.03 11.52
C TYR A 8 -7.49 12.31 11.17
N GLN A 9 -7.05 11.41 12.03
CA GLN A 9 -5.72 10.80 11.87
C GLN A 9 -5.70 9.50 11.03
N ALA A 10 -6.74 9.17 10.28
CA ALA A 10 -6.90 7.86 9.68
C ALA A 10 -6.54 7.76 8.17
N PHE A 11 -5.86 8.74 7.58
CA PHE A 11 -5.83 8.83 6.12
C PHE A 11 -4.66 8.14 5.40
N LEU A 12 -3.65 7.65 6.10
CA LEU A 12 -2.51 6.96 5.47
C LEU A 12 -2.04 5.75 6.26
N ALA A 13 -2.91 5.13 6.99
CA ALA A 13 -2.56 3.93 7.72
C ALA A 13 -2.45 2.70 6.80
N ALA A 14 -1.71 2.81 5.72
CA ALA A 14 -1.19 1.60 5.13
C ALA A 14 -0.29 0.85 6.12
N THR A 15 0.07 1.47 7.25
CA THR A 15 1.09 0.89 8.12
C THR A 15 1.01 1.24 9.59
N ALA A 16 0.01 1.97 10.07
CA ALA A 16 -0.03 2.30 11.48
C ALA A 16 -1.15 1.57 12.21
N LEU A 17 -0.80 0.56 12.95
CA LEU A 17 -1.53 0.10 14.12
C LEU A 17 -1.45 1.20 15.19
N SER A 18 -2.28 2.22 15.12
CA SER A 18 -2.38 3.23 16.18
C SER A 18 -3.01 2.60 17.42
N LEU A 19 -2.22 2.39 18.45
CA LEU A 19 -2.62 1.90 19.75
C LEU A 19 -3.22 3.03 20.58
N GLY A 20 -4.53 3.12 20.56
CA GLY A 20 -5.23 3.71 21.67
C GLY A 20 -5.19 2.74 22.85
N VAL A 21 -4.69 3.18 24.03
CA VAL A 21 -4.83 2.44 25.29
C VAL A 21 -6.32 2.22 25.53
N ALA A 22 -6.80 1.01 25.27
CA ALA A 22 -8.13 0.56 25.64
C ALA A 22 -8.03 -0.24 26.93
N ALA A 23 -8.94 0.05 27.86
CA ALA A 23 -9.18 -0.74 29.06
C ALA A 23 -9.30 -2.23 28.71
N GLN A 24 -8.77 -3.09 29.59
CA GLN A 24 -8.85 -4.54 29.50
C GLN A 24 -10.31 -4.98 29.22
N ALA A 25 -10.55 -5.29 27.93
CA ALA A 25 -11.70 -6.09 27.55
C ALA A 25 -11.25 -7.56 27.51
N ALA A 26 -12.09 -8.45 28.02
CA ALA A 26 -11.86 -9.89 28.06
C ALA A 26 -11.39 -10.40 26.70
N GLU A 27 -10.40 -11.32 26.70
CA GLU A 27 -9.92 -12.00 25.50
C GLU A 27 -11.11 -12.54 24.70
N PRO A 28 -11.24 -12.19 23.42
CA PRO A 28 -12.24 -12.83 22.57
C PRO A 28 -11.90 -14.33 22.47
N ALA A 29 -12.91 -15.18 22.66
CA ALA A 29 -12.79 -16.62 22.51
C ALA A 29 -12.08 -16.95 21.18
N LYS A 30 -11.10 -17.85 21.22
CA LYS A 30 -10.37 -18.34 20.03
C LYS A 30 -11.39 -18.79 18.98
N PRO A 31 -11.38 -18.22 17.77
CA PRO A 31 -12.22 -18.71 16.68
C PRO A 31 -11.86 -20.16 16.34
N GLU A 32 -12.85 -21.00 16.11
CA GLU A 32 -12.62 -22.37 15.65
C GLU A 32 -12.00 -22.37 14.26
N ALA A 33 -10.86 -23.05 14.11
CA ALA A 33 -10.16 -23.19 12.83
C ALA A 33 -11.10 -23.74 11.74
N GLY A 34 -11.17 -23.04 10.59
CA GLY A 34 -11.84 -23.54 9.39
C GLY A 34 -13.27 -23.05 9.13
N LYS A 35 -13.83 -22.10 9.87
CA LYS A 35 -15.09 -21.46 9.46
C LYS A 35 -14.89 -20.59 8.23
N LYS A 36 -15.30 -21.13 7.07
CA LYS A 36 -15.49 -20.32 5.87
C LYS A 36 -16.51 -19.22 6.21
N PHE A 37 -16.10 -17.99 6.10
CA PHE A 37 -17.02 -16.86 6.13
C PHE A 37 -17.96 -17.04 4.94
N LEU A 38 -19.18 -17.49 5.16
CA LEU A 38 -20.24 -17.40 4.17
C LEU A 38 -20.73 -15.96 4.23
N ALA A 39 -20.15 -15.13 3.40
CA ALA A 39 -20.27 -13.71 3.51
C ALA A 39 -21.54 -13.22 2.84
N GLU A 40 -22.57 -12.97 3.62
CA GLU A 40 -23.65 -12.06 3.23
C GLU A 40 -23.12 -10.64 2.92
N ASP A 41 -21.85 -10.37 3.27
CA ASP A 41 -21.21 -9.06 3.16
C ASP A 41 -20.02 -8.98 2.17
N THR A 42 -19.83 -10.02 1.32
CA THR A 42 -18.85 -10.02 0.22
C THR A 42 -19.48 -10.60 -1.06
N ALA A 43 -19.01 -10.14 -2.23
CA ALA A 43 -19.54 -10.60 -3.53
C ALA A 43 -19.15 -12.05 -3.86
N PHE A 44 -18.10 -12.58 -3.25
CA PHE A 44 -17.57 -13.91 -3.47
C PHE A 44 -17.19 -14.57 -2.14
N PRO A 45 -17.01 -15.89 -2.09
CA PRO A 45 -16.61 -16.59 -0.88
C PRO A 45 -15.30 -16.01 -0.30
N ALA A 46 -15.30 -15.73 1.00
CA ALA A 46 -14.16 -15.14 1.68
C ALA A 46 -13.95 -15.76 3.05
N TYR A 47 -12.72 -15.68 3.57
CA TYR A 47 -12.36 -16.13 4.91
C TYR A 47 -11.33 -15.20 5.55
N MET A 48 -11.32 -15.16 6.88
CA MET A 48 -10.27 -14.49 7.67
C MET A 48 -9.11 -15.46 7.88
N ILE A 49 -7.89 -14.98 7.71
CA ILE A 49 -6.71 -15.78 8.07
C ILE A 49 -6.59 -15.81 9.60
N GLU A 50 -6.64 -17.01 10.15
CA GLU A 50 -6.50 -17.25 11.57
C GLU A 50 -5.05 -17.64 11.93
N GLY A 51 -4.70 -17.58 13.22
CA GLY A 51 -3.38 -17.98 13.69
C GLY A 51 -2.26 -16.96 13.45
N ILE A 52 -2.55 -15.81 12.87
CA ILE A 52 -1.60 -14.73 12.67
C ILE A 52 -1.93 -13.53 13.57
N PRO A 53 -0.94 -12.66 13.92
CA PRO A 53 -1.19 -11.41 14.62
C PRO A 53 -2.10 -10.47 13.80
N ASP A 54 -2.60 -9.40 14.45
CA ASP A 54 -3.20 -8.29 13.74
C ASP A 54 -2.21 -7.76 12.71
N SER A 55 -2.63 -7.76 11.45
CA SER A 55 -1.77 -7.41 10.32
C SER A 55 -2.51 -6.62 9.27
N ALA A 56 -1.78 -5.78 8.55
CA ALA A 56 -2.31 -4.95 7.48
C ALA A 56 -1.41 -4.98 6.25
N GLU A 57 -1.99 -4.63 5.10
CA GLU A 57 -1.27 -4.43 3.85
C GLU A 57 -0.52 -5.70 3.39
N ALA A 58 -1.26 -6.78 3.25
CA ALA A 58 -0.69 -8.06 2.87
C ALA A 58 -0.56 -8.21 1.35
N TYR A 59 0.60 -8.61 0.86
CA TYR A 59 0.90 -8.87 -0.55
C TYR A 59 1.25 -10.33 -0.77
N TYR A 60 0.74 -10.93 -1.83
CA TYR A 60 1.08 -12.30 -2.20
C TYR A 60 2.51 -12.44 -2.74
N ALA A 61 3.17 -13.52 -2.36
CA ALA A 61 4.39 -14.00 -3.00
C ALA A 61 4.07 -14.55 -4.41
N PRO A 62 5.09 -14.72 -5.27
CA PRO A 62 4.92 -15.31 -6.60
C PRO A 62 4.27 -16.70 -6.62
N ASP A 63 4.32 -17.43 -5.50
CA ASP A 63 3.70 -18.76 -5.34
C ASP A 63 2.17 -18.73 -5.09
N SER A 64 1.56 -17.52 -5.00
CA SER A 64 0.13 -17.32 -4.70
C SER A 64 -0.33 -17.99 -3.39
N ARG A 65 0.60 -18.24 -2.44
CA ARG A 65 0.36 -18.91 -1.16
C ARG A 65 0.88 -18.13 0.04
N LEU A 66 2.11 -17.65 -0.04
CA LEU A 66 2.69 -16.83 1.02
C LEU A 66 2.26 -15.38 0.87
N LEU A 67 2.16 -14.71 2.01
CA LEU A 67 1.84 -13.30 2.14
C LEU A 67 2.93 -12.59 2.96
N ILE A 68 3.27 -11.37 2.58
CA ILE A 68 4.10 -10.48 3.39
C ILE A 68 3.25 -9.30 3.86
N ALA A 69 3.38 -8.93 5.12
CA ALA A 69 2.60 -7.84 5.72
C ALA A 69 3.31 -7.23 6.91
N GLN A 70 2.86 -6.07 7.33
CA GLN A 70 3.20 -5.51 8.63
C GLN A 70 2.26 -6.10 9.67
N ALA A 71 2.83 -6.68 10.72
CA ALA A 71 2.09 -7.26 11.82
C ALA A 71 2.58 -6.71 13.15
N ARG A 72 1.65 -6.63 14.10
CA ARG A 72 1.95 -6.18 15.46
C ARG A 72 2.81 -7.21 16.18
N ASP A 73 4.03 -6.83 16.51
CA ASP A 73 4.95 -7.67 17.26
C ASP A 73 4.91 -7.33 18.75
N LYS A 74 4.54 -8.30 19.58
CA LYS A 74 4.52 -8.15 21.03
C LYS A 74 5.93 -8.04 21.64
N ASP A 75 6.91 -8.60 20.96
CA ASP A 75 8.30 -8.71 21.41
C ASP A 75 9.21 -7.67 20.75
N ALA A 76 8.65 -6.80 19.88
CA ALA A 76 9.42 -5.73 19.27
C ALA A 76 10.04 -4.84 20.35
N LYS A 77 11.32 -4.52 20.20
CA LYS A 77 11.97 -3.54 21.06
C LYS A 77 11.25 -2.21 20.93
N LYS A 78 10.84 -1.65 22.09
CA LYS A 78 10.23 -0.33 22.10
C LYS A 78 11.20 0.67 21.55
N THR A 79 10.71 1.58 20.71
CA THR A 79 11.49 2.73 20.28
C THR A 79 11.78 3.64 21.48
N SER A 80 12.74 4.55 21.34
CA SER A 80 13.03 5.57 22.36
C SER A 80 11.81 6.42 22.74
N MET A 81 10.80 6.47 21.88
CA MET A 81 9.52 7.17 22.07
C MET A 81 8.44 6.29 22.70
N GLY A 82 8.73 5.05 23.08
CA GLY A 82 7.82 4.16 23.81
C GLY A 82 6.69 3.53 22.98
N THR A 83 6.74 3.58 21.67
CA THR A 83 5.75 2.94 20.79
C THR A 83 6.18 1.52 20.41
N ASP A 84 5.25 0.56 20.53
CA ASP A 84 5.46 -0.76 19.96
C ASP A 84 5.23 -0.67 18.44
N GLY A 85 6.27 -0.94 17.64
CA GLY A 85 6.18 -0.91 16.17
C GLY A 85 5.53 -2.16 15.61
N ALA A 86 4.96 -2.05 14.42
CA ALA A 86 4.72 -3.21 13.57
C ALA A 86 6.04 -3.65 12.94
N LEU A 87 6.20 -4.95 12.72
CA LEU A 87 7.35 -5.53 12.01
C LEU A 87 6.87 -6.32 10.80
N THR A 88 7.79 -6.56 9.88
CA THR A 88 7.52 -7.32 8.65
C THR A 88 7.49 -8.81 8.95
N TYR A 89 6.37 -9.44 8.59
CA TYR A 89 6.14 -10.88 8.70
C TYR A 89 5.80 -11.49 7.36
N ILE A 90 6.14 -12.76 7.20
CA ILE A 90 5.63 -13.62 6.14
C ILE A 90 4.81 -14.74 6.77
N TYR A 91 3.66 -15.04 6.17
CA TYR A 91 2.77 -16.11 6.59
C TYR A 91 2.03 -16.73 5.42
N SER A 92 1.56 -17.98 5.59
CA SER A 92 0.72 -18.63 4.58
C SER A 92 -0.72 -18.11 4.64
N ASP A 93 -1.43 -18.12 3.53
CA ASP A 93 -2.82 -17.66 3.43
C ASP A 93 -3.82 -18.59 4.17
N ASP A 94 -3.38 -19.77 4.60
CA ASP A 94 -4.12 -20.66 5.52
C ASP A 94 -3.72 -20.48 6.99
N GLY A 95 -2.79 -19.56 7.30
CA GLY A 95 -2.36 -19.22 8.65
C GLY A 95 -1.51 -20.24 9.38
N LYS A 96 -1.07 -21.33 8.70
CA LYS A 96 -0.31 -22.43 9.35
C LYS A 96 1.17 -22.14 9.46
N GLU A 97 1.72 -21.35 8.57
CA GLU A 97 3.11 -20.93 8.58
C GLU A 97 3.19 -19.45 8.87
N ILE A 98 4.07 -19.05 9.79
CA ILE A 98 4.35 -17.63 10.07
C ILE A 98 5.77 -17.47 10.58
N TRP A 99 6.45 -16.44 10.13
CA TRP A 99 7.75 -16.03 10.64
C TRP A 99 8.00 -14.54 10.42
N ARG A 100 8.91 -14.00 11.20
CA ARG A 100 9.33 -12.60 11.17
C ARG A 100 10.51 -12.42 10.21
N VAL A 101 10.52 -11.34 9.43
CA VAL A 101 11.63 -10.94 8.55
C VAL A 101 12.54 -9.93 9.23
N ASN A 102 11.96 -8.88 9.83
CA ASN A 102 12.71 -7.85 10.54
C ASN A 102 12.51 -7.98 12.06
N ASP A 103 13.53 -7.65 12.85
CA ASP A 103 13.57 -7.91 14.29
C ASP A 103 13.53 -6.65 15.19
N HIS A 104 13.60 -5.44 14.59
CA HIS A 104 13.55 -4.19 15.36
C HIS A 104 13.18 -2.99 14.48
N GLY A 105 12.87 -1.87 15.11
CA GLY A 105 12.41 -0.65 14.45
C GLY A 105 10.88 -0.61 14.33
N GLN A 106 10.41 0.19 13.40
CA GLN A 106 9.03 0.22 12.94
C GLN A 106 9.05 0.00 11.43
N ASP A 107 8.29 -0.98 10.98
CA ASP A 107 8.19 -1.29 9.57
C ASP A 107 6.91 -0.72 8.97
N GLY A 108 7.07 -0.22 7.75
CA GLY A 108 5.99 0.11 6.85
C GLY A 108 5.82 -0.94 5.76
N CYS A 109 5.36 -0.50 4.61
CA CYS A 109 5.10 -1.31 3.43
C CYS A 109 6.20 -2.33 3.12
N SER A 110 5.81 -3.48 2.60
CA SER A 110 6.72 -4.54 2.19
C SER A 110 6.24 -5.22 0.93
N TYR A 111 7.14 -5.81 0.16
CA TYR A 111 6.81 -6.45 -1.12
C TYR A 111 7.75 -7.60 -1.43
N PHE A 112 7.27 -8.64 -2.14
CA PHE A 112 8.13 -9.71 -2.64
C PHE A 112 8.85 -9.31 -3.92
N PHE A 113 10.08 -9.74 -4.08
CA PHE A 113 10.70 -9.82 -5.41
C PHE A 113 10.10 -10.99 -6.19
N PRO A 114 9.99 -10.87 -7.54
CA PRO A 114 9.41 -11.92 -8.37
C PRO A 114 10.27 -13.19 -8.43
N ASP A 115 11.52 -13.16 -7.94
CA ASP A 115 12.35 -14.33 -7.78
C ASP A 115 11.88 -15.28 -6.67
N GLY A 116 10.93 -14.82 -5.81
CA GLY A 116 10.40 -15.59 -4.69
C GLY A 116 11.42 -15.89 -3.58
N LYS A 117 12.58 -15.21 -3.58
CA LYS A 117 13.68 -15.43 -2.64
C LYS A 117 13.97 -14.22 -1.75
N ARG A 118 13.59 -13.04 -2.20
CA ARG A 118 13.87 -11.77 -1.52
C ARG A 118 12.60 -10.98 -1.31
N VAL A 119 12.68 -10.08 -0.36
CA VAL A 119 11.65 -9.07 -0.05
C VAL A 119 12.27 -7.68 0.02
N ALA A 120 11.47 -6.67 -0.30
CA ALA A 120 11.75 -5.27 0.00
C ALA A 120 10.82 -4.82 1.13
N PHE A 121 11.28 -3.94 2.02
CA PHE A 121 10.45 -3.38 3.08
C PHE A 121 10.96 -2.01 3.54
N THR A 122 10.07 -1.21 4.08
CA THR A 122 10.38 0.05 4.73
C THR A 122 10.59 -0.17 6.22
N SER A 123 11.63 0.44 6.81
CA SER A 123 11.89 0.32 8.25
C SER A 123 12.64 1.54 8.80
N THR A 124 12.41 1.84 10.07
CA THR A 124 13.21 2.80 10.84
C THR A 124 14.37 2.12 11.60
N ARG A 125 14.70 0.87 11.29
CA ARG A 125 15.60 0.00 12.04
C ARG A 125 16.99 0.59 12.37
N ASP A 126 17.54 1.36 11.45
CA ASP A 126 18.86 1.99 11.63
C ASP A 126 18.79 3.44 12.14
N ASN A 127 17.56 3.97 12.32
CA ASN A 127 17.30 5.36 12.71
C ASN A 127 16.31 5.45 13.90
N MET A 128 16.42 4.54 14.86
CA MET A 128 15.46 4.43 15.97
C MET A 128 15.53 5.59 16.98
N ASP A 129 16.52 6.45 16.88
CA ASP A 129 16.67 7.69 17.63
C ASP A 129 15.96 8.89 16.99
N MET A 130 15.51 8.75 15.76
CA MET A 130 14.75 9.78 15.06
C MET A 130 13.26 9.80 15.48
N PRO A 131 12.51 10.90 15.21
CA PRO A 131 11.10 10.99 15.56
C PRO A 131 10.29 9.85 14.96
N VAL A 132 9.56 9.12 15.80
CA VAL A 132 8.72 7.97 15.42
C VAL A 132 7.62 8.36 14.44
N GLY A 133 7.09 9.57 14.56
CA GLY A 133 6.04 10.07 13.69
C GLY A 133 4.73 9.27 13.74
N ASN A 134 3.96 9.40 12.68
CA ASN A 134 2.71 8.69 12.48
C ASN A 134 2.55 8.35 10.98
N TRP A 135 2.58 7.07 10.66
CA TRP A 135 2.46 6.56 9.29
C TRP A 135 1.17 6.99 8.55
N SER A 136 0.17 7.46 9.31
CA SER A 136 -1.12 7.91 8.77
C SER A 136 -1.28 9.43 8.65
N ASP A 137 -0.25 10.20 8.99
CA ASP A 137 -0.31 11.67 8.98
C ASP A 137 0.80 12.25 8.11
N GLN A 138 0.43 12.75 6.92
CA GLN A 138 1.39 13.33 5.98
C GLN A 138 2.21 14.49 6.55
N ASN A 139 1.73 15.14 7.61
CA ASN A 139 2.44 16.23 8.26
C ASN A 139 3.39 15.74 9.38
N ASN A 140 3.41 14.44 9.62
CA ASN A 140 4.18 13.85 10.72
C ASN A 140 4.60 12.40 10.42
N TYR A 141 5.03 12.11 9.21
CA TYR A 141 5.58 10.79 8.87
C TYR A 141 6.84 10.45 9.67
N PRO A 142 7.12 9.16 9.93
CA PRO A 142 8.34 8.72 10.60
C PRO A 142 9.58 9.21 9.88
N GLN A 143 10.44 9.95 10.58
CA GLN A 143 11.70 10.41 10.01
C GLN A 143 12.72 9.27 9.99
N GLY A 144 13.52 9.18 8.91
CA GLY A 144 14.51 8.12 8.76
C GLY A 144 13.93 6.73 8.50
N ALA A 145 12.68 6.65 8.02
CA ALA A 145 12.15 5.44 7.42
C ALA A 145 12.83 5.22 6.07
N GLU A 146 13.54 4.11 5.93
CA GLU A 146 14.39 3.78 4.78
C GLU A 146 13.96 2.46 4.16
N LEU A 147 14.42 2.20 2.94
CA LEU A 147 14.13 0.98 2.22
C LEU A 147 15.24 -0.06 2.44
N TYR A 148 14.82 -1.30 2.62
CA TYR A 148 15.69 -2.46 2.80
C TYR A 148 15.28 -3.60 1.88
N ALA A 149 16.24 -4.45 1.54
CA ALA A 149 16.00 -5.78 0.97
C ALA A 149 16.53 -6.86 1.92
N ALA A 150 15.89 -8.02 1.93
CA ALA A 150 16.32 -9.17 2.73
C ALA A 150 15.92 -10.49 2.07
N ASP A 151 16.51 -11.59 2.56
CA ASP A 151 16.01 -12.93 2.29
C ASP A 151 14.68 -13.15 3.03
N LEU A 152 13.89 -14.13 2.58
CA LEU A 152 12.57 -14.43 3.18
C LEU A 152 12.61 -14.72 4.69
N LYS A 153 13.73 -15.18 5.23
CA LYS A 153 13.91 -15.46 6.65
C LYS A 153 14.65 -14.36 7.42
N GLY A 154 14.77 -13.15 6.83
CA GLY A 154 15.43 -12.03 7.46
C GLY A 154 16.96 -12.10 7.45
N GLY A 155 17.54 -12.94 6.61
CA GLY A 155 18.97 -12.96 6.34
C GLY A 155 19.38 -11.91 5.30
N ASN A 156 20.69 -11.58 5.25
CA ASN A 156 21.29 -10.72 4.23
C ASN A 156 20.58 -9.37 4.07
N ILE A 157 20.19 -8.74 5.19
CA ILE A 157 19.51 -7.44 5.14
C ILE A 157 20.47 -6.40 4.56
N GLN A 158 20.04 -5.78 3.47
CA GLN A 158 20.74 -4.70 2.78
C GLN A 158 19.91 -3.42 2.86
N ARG A 159 20.49 -2.33 3.36
CA ARG A 159 19.90 -0.99 3.27
C ARG A 159 20.03 -0.49 1.83
N LEU A 160 18.91 -0.11 1.20
CA LEU A 160 18.85 0.36 -0.19
C LEU A 160 18.92 1.87 -0.30
N THR A 161 18.39 2.59 0.69
CA THR A 161 18.41 4.06 0.76
C THR A 161 19.07 4.52 2.05
N ASN A 162 19.65 5.73 2.04
CA ASN A 162 20.35 6.30 3.20
C ASN A 162 20.26 7.82 3.19
N ASN A 163 19.18 8.34 3.77
CA ASN A 163 18.92 9.77 3.87
C ASN A 163 18.08 10.09 5.11
N LYS A 164 17.61 11.33 5.25
CA LYS A 164 16.83 11.81 6.40
C LYS A 164 15.33 11.91 6.11
N TYR A 165 14.91 11.55 4.92
CA TYR A 165 13.52 11.72 4.48
C TYR A 165 12.65 10.55 4.95
N TYR A 166 11.36 10.67 4.72
CA TYR A 166 10.43 9.56 4.80
C TYR A 166 10.39 8.84 3.46
N GLU A 167 10.60 7.54 3.48
CA GLU A 167 10.48 6.65 2.33
C GLU A 167 9.60 5.46 2.66
N ALA A 168 8.62 5.20 1.82
CA ALA A 168 7.68 4.10 2.03
C ALA A 168 6.94 3.69 0.75
N GLU A 169 5.93 2.85 0.91
CA GLU A 169 5.03 2.41 -0.16
C GLU A 169 5.80 1.71 -1.29
N VAL A 170 6.72 0.82 -0.90
CA VAL A 170 7.63 0.12 -1.81
C VAL A 170 6.90 -0.96 -2.61
N ALA A 171 7.14 -1.01 -3.93
CA ALA A 171 6.74 -2.12 -4.79
C ALA A 171 7.85 -2.48 -5.79
N VAL A 172 7.93 -3.76 -6.14
CA VAL A 172 8.93 -4.29 -7.09
C VAL A 172 8.25 -4.57 -8.42
N SER A 173 8.93 -4.24 -9.53
CA SER A 173 8.41 -4.52 -10.87
C SER A 173 8.31 -6.02 -11.14
N PRO A 174 7.32 -6.48 -11.93
CA PRO A 174 7.15 -7.88 -12.29
C PRO A 174 8.37 -8.52 -12.95
N ASP A 175 9.19 -7.74 -13.67
CA ASP A 175 10.46 -8.22 -14.25
C ASP A 175 11.63 -8.26 -13.25
N GLY A 176 11.41 -7.81 -12.01
CA GLY A 176 12.38 -7.83 -10.91
C GLY A 176 13.52 -6.82 -11.01
N LYS A 177 13.47 -5.88 -11.97
CA LYS A 177 14.59 -4.96 -12.22
C LYS A 177 14.49 -3.63 -11.50
N TRP A 178 13.28 -3.24 -11.08
CA TRP A 178 12.99 -1.91 -10.57
C TRP A 178 12.22 -1.98 -9.25
N ILE A 179 12.44 -0.98 -8.42
CA ILE A 179 11.67 -0.68 -7.22
C ILE A 179 11.06 0.70 -7.42
N VAL A 180 9.77 0.85 -7.15
CA VAL A 180 9.08 2.13 -7.05
C VAL A 180 8.72 2.39 -5.59
N PHE A 181 8.76 3.65 -5.16
CA PHE A 181 8.45 4.04 -3.79
C PHE A 181 8.05 5.52 -3.71
N GLY A 182 7.42 5.90 -2.62
CA GLY A 182 7.17 7.30 -2.26
C GLY A 182 8.30 7.85 -1.40
N ARG A 183 8.77 9.08 -1.69
CA ARG A 183 9.71 9.83 -0.84
C ARG A 183 9.13 11.20 -0.56
N GLN A 184 9.07 11.57 0.72
CA GLN A 184 8.61 12.89 1.11
C GLN A 184 9.79 13.81 1.40
N ILE A 185 9.88 14.91 0.64
CA ILE A 185 10.87 15.98 0.80
C ILE A 185 10.13 17.28 1.09
N ASP A 186 10.44 17.94 2.19
CA ASP A 186 9.85 19.23 2.60
C ASP A 186 8.30 19.20 2.61
N GLY A 187 7.73 18.08 3.04
CA GLY A 187 6.28 17.89 3.14
C GLY A 187 5.58 17.51 1.83
N ASN A 188 6.31 17.38 0.72
CA ASN A 188 5.78 16.95 -0.57
C ASN A 188 6.24 15.54 -0.90
N MET A 189 5.30 14.62 -1.14
CA MET A 189 5.60 13.23 -1.47
C MET A 189 5.46 13.01 -2.97
N ASP A 190 6.56 12.64 -3.59
CA ASP A 190 6.68 12.29 -5.00
C ASP A 190 7.06 10.81 -5.17
N LEU A 191 6.80 10.27 -6.35
CA LEU A 191 7.22 8.92 -6.72
C LEU A 191 8.67 8.90 -7.20
N TRP A 192 9.38 7.90 -6.74
CA TRP A 192 10.77 7.61 -7.11
C TRP A 192 10.90 6.18 -7.58
N VAL A 193 11.88 5.94 -8.44
CA VAL A 193 12.28 4.59 -8.87
C VAL A 193 13.78 4.40 -8.69
N MET A 194 14.19 3.16 -8.48
CA MET A 194 15.59 2.74 -8.47
C MET A 194 15.69 1.33 -9.03
N LYS A 195 16.91 0.90 -9.36
CA LYS A 195 17.15 -0.51 -9.67
C LYS A 195 16.97 -1.37 -8.43
N SER A 196 16.68 -2.66 -8.64
CA SER A 196 16.45 -3.61 -7.54
C SER A 196 17.67 -3.90 -6.66
N ASP A 197 18.84 -3.39 -7.01
CA ASP A 197 20.07 -3.39 -6.21
C ASP A 197 20.27 -2.11 -5.37
N GLY A 198 19.32 -1.16 -5.42
CA GLY A 198 19.38 0.12 -4.73
C GLY A 198 20.12 1.22 -5.49
N THR A 199 20.60 0.96 -6.72
CA THR A 199 21.33 1.97 -7.51
C THR A 199 20.41 2.72 -8.48
N GLY A 200 20.88 3.89 -8.93
CA GLY A 200 20.24 4.64 -10.01
C GLY A 200 18.89 5.22 -9.64
N GLU A 201 18.77 5.78 -8.44
CA GLU A 201 17.57 6.51 -8.01
C GLU A 201 17.18 7.63 -8.98
N GLN A 202 15.90 7.71 -9.29
CA GLN A 202 15.32 8.74 -10.15
C GLN A 202 13.96 9.17 -9.61
N GLN A 203 13.72 10.47 -9.54
CA GLN A 203 12.41 11.03 -9.28
C GLN A 203 11.54 10.92 -10.54
N VAL A 204 10.32 10.40 -10.37
CA VAL A 204 9.35 10.18 -11.47
C VAL A 204 8.34 11.31 -11.56
N THR A 205 7.83 11.78 -10.41
CA THR A 205 6.86 12.88 -10.33
C THR A 205 7.48 14.11 -9.68
N PHE A 206 6.95 15.32 -10.00
CA PHE A 206 7.51 16.60 -9.56
C PHE A 206 6.38 17.58 -9.31
N THR A 207 5.54 17.31 -8.32
CA THR A 207 4.34 18.11 -8.09
C THR A 207 4.50 19.01 -6.85
N LYS A 208 3.70 20.07 -6.76
CA LYS A 208 3.79 21.00 -5.63
C LYS A 208 2.58 20.91 -4.70
N ASP A 209 1.42 20.55 -5.23
CA ASP A 209 0.16 20.48 -4.47
C ASP A 209 -0.40 19.07 -4.37
N TRP A 210 0.32 18.07 -4.86
CA TRP A 210 -0.12 16.69 -4.80
C TRP A 210 0.78 15.84 -3.90
N GLN A 211 0.16 14.85 -3.27
CA GLN A 211 0.83 13.76 -2.57
C GLN A 211 0.56 12.49 -3.35
N GLU A 212 1.56 11.98 -4.04
CA GLU A 212 1.48 10.71 -4.74
C GLU A 212 1.83 9.55 -3.82
N GLY A 213 1.19 8.42 -3.99
CA GLY A 213 1.52 7.24 -3.21
C GLY A 213 0.73 6.00 -3.61
N ALA A 214 0.93 4.91 -2.88
CA ALA A 214 0.53 3.56 -3.23
C ALA A 214 0.88 3.23 -4.69
N PRO A 215 2.17 3.37 -5.08
CA PRO A 215 2.59 3.08 -6.44
C PRO A 215 2.75 1.58 -6.65
N PHE A 216 2.25 1.07 -7.76
CA PHE A 216 2.44 -0.32 -8.19
C PHE A 216 2.78 -0.38 -9.66
N PHE A 217 3.68 -1.28 -10.03
CA PHE A 217 3.93 -1.56 -11.44
C PHE A 217 2.77 -2.34 -12.04
N THR A 218 2.39 -1.99 -13.26
CA THR A 218 1.53 -2.84 -14.08
C THR A 218 2.27 -4.10 -14.53
N PRO A 219 1.56 -5.16 -15.01
CA PRO A 219 2.21 -6.40 -15.44
C PRO A 219 3.28 -6.24 -16.52
N ASP A 220 3.27 -5.14 -17.28
CA ASP A 220 4.28 -4.84 -18.30
C ASP A 220 5.62 -4.32 -17.74
N SER A 221 5.70 -4.02 -16.43
CA SER A 221 6.88 -3.44 -15.76
C SER A 221 7.31 -2.05 -16.26
N ASP A 222 6.51 -1.39 -17.09
CA ASP A 222 6.81 -0.09 -17.69
C ASP A 222 5.95 1.05 -17.10
N HIS A 223 4.67 0.76 -16.81
CA HIS A 223 3.77 1.73 -16.21
C HIS A 223 3.70 1.54 -14.69
N ILE A 224 3.51 2.66 -13.99
CA ILE A 224 3.26 2.75 -12.56
C ILE A 224 1.86 3.31 -12.39
N VAL A 225 1.02 2.64 -11.64
CA VAL A 225 -0.29 3.12 -11.19
C VAL A 225 -0.18 3.62 -9.77
N PHE A 226 -0.90 4.67 -9.43
CA PHE A 226 -0.82 5.28 -8.12
C PHE A 226 -2.05 6.14 -7.82
N ARG A 227 -2.24 6.45 -6.55
CA ARG A 227 -3.22 7.44 -6.12
C ARG A 227 -2.52 8.75 -5.79
N ALA A 228 -3.22 9.86 -5.97
CA ALA A 228 -2.77 11.15 -5.47
C ALA A 228 -3.94 11.98 -4.92
N TRP A 229 -3.64 12.84 -3.95
CA TRP A 229 -4.57 13.84 -3.43
C TRP A 229 -3.90 15.20 -3.34
N ARG A 230 -4.73 16.26 -3.32
CA ARG A 230 -4.21 17.61 -3.20
C ARG A 230 -3.91 17.95 -1.74
N ASN A 231 -2.73 18.50 -1.48
CA ASN A 231 -2.36 19.07 -0.18
C ASN A 231 -3.38 20.10 0.30
N SER A 232 -3.87 20.92 -0.62
CA SER A 232 -4.88 21.95 -0.35
C SER A 232 -6.24 21.41 0.11
N GLU A 233 -6.56 20.12 -0.15
CA GLU A 233 -7.80 19.45 0.24
C GLU A 233 -7.65 18.53 1.46
N TYR A 234 -6.43 18.14 1.80
CA TYR A 234 -6.14 17.22 2.90
C TYR A 234 -6.73 17.70 4.23
N GLY A 235 -7.50 16.84 4.87
CA GLY A 235 -8.18 17.14 6.13
C GLY A 235 -9.35 18.14 6.07
N LYS A 236 -9.56 18.82 4.94
CA LYS A 236 -10.68 19.76 4.72
C LYS A 236 -11.91 19.05 4.15
N ILE A 237 -11.69 18.13 3.22
CA ILE A 237 -12.74 17.29 2.63
C ILE A 237 -12.60 15.88 3.24
N LYS A 238 -13.72 15.23 3.54
CA LYS A 238 -13.72 13.93 4.23
C LYS A 238 -14.71 12.96 3.62
N PRO A 239 -14.22 11.80 3.20
CA PRO A 239 -12.81 11.43 3.03
C PRO A 239 -12.11 12.36 2.04
N THR A 240 -10.79 12.55 2.17
CA THR A 240 -10.01 13.33 1.21
C THR A 240 -10.17 12.73 -0.19
N PRO A 241 -10.53 13.52 -1.20
CA PRO A 241 -10.61 13.02 -2.57
C PRO A 241 -9.26 12.52 -3.05
N MET A 242 -9.25 11.36 -3.68
CA MET A 242 -8.06 10.76 -4.25
C MET A 242 -8.33 10.36 -5.69
N THR A 243 -7.40 10.66 -6.56
CA THR A 243 -7.48 10.33 -7.98
C THR A 243 -6.54 9.17 -8.30
N PHE A 244 -7.00 8.25 -9.11
CA PHE A 244 -6.20 7.17 -9.66
C PHE A 244 -5.52 7.65 -10.95
N PHE A 245 -4.20 7.52 -11.00
CA PHE A 245 -3.33 7.88 -12.12
C PHE A 245 -2.45 6.71 -12.55
N SER A 246 -1.90 6.85 -13.75
CA SER A 246 -0.76 6.07 -14.21
C SER A 246 0.28 6.97 -14.86
N ILE A 247 1.53 6.51 -14.85
CA ILE A 247 2.67 7.17 -15.47
C ILE A 247 3.67 6.12 -15.90
N LYS A 248 4.43 6.36 -16.97
CA LYS A 248 5.58 5.50 -17.26
C LYS A 248 6.70 5.72 -16.25
N ARG A 249 7.49 4.69 -16.04
CA ARG A 249 8.64 4.71 -15.13
C ARG A 249 9.65 5.83 -15.45
N ASP A 250 9.74 6.27 -16.71
CA ASP A 250 10.57 7.40 -17.11
C ASP A 250 9.93 8.78 -16.92
N GLY A 251 8.73 8.83 -16.32
CA GLY A 251 7.97 10.04 -16.06
C GLY A 251 7.14 10.52 -17.26
N SER A 252 7.11 9.81 -18.37
CA SER A 252 6.26 10.12 -19.53
C SER A 252 4.87 9.47 -19.43
N ASP A 253 4.00 9.76 -20.40
CA ASP A 253 2.66 9.16 -20.57
C ASP A 253 1.81 9.17 -19.28
N TRP A 254 1.72 10.32 -18.65
CA TRP A 254 0.88 10.50 -17.47
C TRP A 254 -0.60 10.49 -17.84
N ARG A 255 -1.42 9.66 -17.15
CA ARG A 255 -2.85 9.51 -17.41
C ARG A 255 -3.68 9.51 -16.15
N ARG A 256 -4.89 10.07 -16.25
CA ARG A 256 -5.93 10.06 -15.23
C ARG A 256 -6.96 8.98 -15.55
N HIS A 257 -7.36 8.20 -14.54
CA HIS A 257 -8.32 7.10 -14.69
C HIS A 257 -9.62 7.30 -13.92
N THR A 258 -9.66 8.17 -12.90
CA THR A 258 -10.89 8.50 -12.16
C THR A 258 -11.17 10.00 -12.20
N TYR A 259 -12.45 10.36 -12.38
CA TYR A 259 -12.90 11.73 -12.62
C TYR A 259 -13.89 12.22 -11.57
N ASP A 260 -14.35 11.36 -10.68
CA ASP A 260 -15.16 11.75 -9.54
C ASP A 260 -14.31 12.46 -8.47
N ARG A 261 -15.00 13.12 -7.53
CA ARG A 261 -14.35 13.70 -6.35
C ARG A 261 -14.39 12.76 -5.14
N GLY A 262 -14.50 11.48 -5.40
CA GLY A 262 -14.46 10.43 -4.40
C GLY A 262 -13.04 10.10 -3.95
N MET A 263 -12.95 9.25 -2.95
CA MET A 263 -11.70 8.62 -2.55
C MET A 263 -11.51 7.36 -3.41
N ASN A 264 -10.53 7.41 -4.30
CA ASN A 264 -10.07 6.28 -5.11
C ASN A 264 -8.67 5.90 -4.60
N TRP A 265 -8.62 5.07 -3.56
CA TRP A 265 -7.40 4.74 -2.84
C TRP A 265 -6.86 3.37 -3.21
N HIS A 266 -5.52 3.26 -3.24
CA HIS A 266 -4.78 2.01 -3.34
C HIS A 266 -5.09 1.19 -4.61
N PRO A 267 -4.91 1.76 -5.82
CA PRO A 267 -5.17 1.05 -7.07
C PRO A 267 -4.12 -0.05 -7.28
N PHE A 268 -4.52 -1.32 -7.17
CA PHE A 268 -3.62 -2.47 -7.37
C PHE A 268 -3.98 -3.23 -8.64
N PRO A 269 -3.03 -3.41 -9.60
CA PRO A 269 -3.31 -4.05 -10.88
C PRO A 269 -3.57 -5.55 -10.74
N ALA A 270 -4.56 -6.06 -11.44
CA ALA A 270 -4.75 -7.48 -11.63
C ALA A 270 -3.76 -8.04 -12.65
N PRO A 271 -3.42 -9.33 -12.57
CA PRO A 271 -2.51 -9.96 -13.54
C PRO A 271 -3.00 -9.93 -14.99
N ASP A 272 -4.29 -9.71 -15.22
CA ASP A 272 -4.87 -9.57 -16.57
C ASP A 272 -4.56 -8.22 -17.25
N GLY A 273 -3.98 -7.26 -16.50
CA GLY A 273 -3.48 -5.98 -17.00
C GLY A 273 -4.52 -4.88 -17.21
N LYS A 274 -5.82 -5.15 -17.07
CA LYS A 274 -6.89 -4.17 -17.30
C LYS A 274 -7.83 -3.95 -16.12
N HIS A 275 -7.85 -4.88 -15.15
CA HIS A 275 -8.61 -4.72 -13.92
C HIS A 275 -7.72 -4.25 -12.77
N PHE A 276 -8.32 -3.51 -11.84
CA PHE A 276 -7.64 -2.96 -10.67
C PHE A 276 -8.51 -3.15 -9.44
N ALA A 277 -7.93 -3.67 -8.37
CA ALA A 277 -8.53 -3.54 -7.06
C ALA A 277 -8.37 -2.08 -6.62
N ILE A 278 -9.42 -1.48 -6.12
CA ILE A 278 -9.43 -0.09 -5.66
C ILE A 278 -10.34 0.05 -4.45
N ILE A 279 -9.98 0.93 -3.54
CA ILE A 279 -10.78 1.23 -2.37
C ILE A 279 -11.56 2.51 -2.62
N LYS A 280 -12.89 2.43 -2.47
CA LYS A 280 -13.74 3.61 -2.59
C LYS A 280 -14.52 3.83 -1.30
N ALA A 281 -14.63 5.09 -0.88
CA ALA A 281 -15.50 5.46 0.21
C ALA A 281 -16.95 5.48 -0.25
N THR A 282 -17.81 4.74 0.43
CA THR A 282 -19.27 4.73 0.21
C THR A 282 -20.00 5.51 1.31
N GLY A 283 -19.26 5.98 2.31
CA GLY A 283 -19.70 6.80 3.42
C GLY A 283 -18.50 7.39 4.16
N PRO A 284 -18.70 8.25 5.16
CA PRO A 284 -17.61 8.90 5.90
C PRO A 284 -16.64 7.93 6.59
N THR A 285 -17.15 6.76 6.98
CA THR A 285 -16.41 5.68 7.67
C THR A 285 -16.63 4.32 7.01
N ASP A 286 -17.18 4.29 5.80
CA ASP A 286 -17.50 3.06 5.07
C ASP A 286 -16.64 2.99 3.82
N TRP A 287 -15.53 2.29 3.92
CA TRP A 287 -14.59 2.05 2.83
C TRP A 287 -14.72 0.63 2.34
N GLU A 288 -14.80 0.49 1.03
CA GLU A 288 -15.13 -0.79 0.42
C GLU A 288 -14.19 -1.11 -0.73
N VAL A 289 -13.99 -2.41 -0.93
CA VAL A 289 -13.19 -2.93 -2.03
C VAL A 289 -14.04 -2.99 -3.29
N PHE A 290 -13.49 -2.46 -4.37
CA PHE A 290 -14.04 -2.54 -5.73
C PHE A 290 -13.01 -3.15 -6.67
N ILE A 291 -13.49 -3.69 -7.80
CA ILE A 291 -12.66 -3.98 -8.97
C ILE A 291 -13.16 -3.11 -10.10
N ASP A 292 -12.27 -2.28 -10.62
CA ASP A 292 -12.52 -1.41 -11.77
C ASP A 292 -11.84 -1.98 -13.01
N ASN A 293 -12.55 -1.96 -14.15
CA ASN A 293 -11.99 -2.26 -15.46
C ASN A 293 -11.71 -0.93 -16.20
N ILE A 294 -10.44 -0.57 -16.32
CA ILE A 294 -10.07 0.71 -16.93
C ILE A 294 -10.29 0.78 -18.44
N ALA A 295 -10.43 -0.37 -19.09
CA ALA A 295 -10.71 -0.44 -20.52
C ALA A 295 -12.19 -0.16 -20.86
N THR A 296 -13.11 -0.48 -19.93
CA THR A 296 -14.56 -0.34 -20.14
C THR A 296 -15.22 0.69 -19.22
N GLY A 297 -14.55 1.08 -18.12
CA GLY A 297 -15.11 1.94 -17.08
C GLY A 297 -16.07 1.21 -16.13
N GLU A 298 -16.20 -0.11 -16.24
CA GLU A 298 -17.04 -0.90 -15.34
C GLU A 298 -16.41 -0.99 -13.95
N SER A 299 -17.25 -0.89 -12.91
CA SER A 299 -16.84 -0.96 -11.51
C SER A 299 -17.73 -1.96 -10.77
N LYS A 300 -17.13 -2.92 -10.08
CA LYS A 300 -17.83 -3.94 -9.30
C LYS A 300 -17.43 -3.86 -7.83
N ARG A 301 -18.41 -3.60 -6.96
CA ARG A 301 -18.21 -3.62 -5.50
C ARG A 301 -18.10 -5.06 -5.01
N LEU A 302 -17.12 -5.31 -4.11
CA LEU A 302 -16.84 -6.64 -3.57
C LEU A 302 -17.18 -6.80 -2.08
N THR A 303 -17.16 -5.72 -1.29
CA THR A 303 -17.46 -5.73 0.14
C THR A 303 -18.61 -4.81 0.47
N PHE A 304 -19.45 -5.14 1.49
CA PHE A 304 -20.73 -4.47 1.71
C PHE A 304 -21.03 -4.15 3.18
N LYS A 305 -20.16 -4.53 4.11
CA LYS A 305 -20.45 -4.38 5.54
C LYS A 305 -20.28 -2.96 6.08
N GLY A 306 -19.54 -2.10 5.35
CA GLY A 306 -19.08 -0.84 5.89
C GLY A 306 -17.87 -0.99 6.82
N GLY A 307 -17.50 0.09 7.50
CA GLY A 307 -16.26 0.16 8.26
C GLY A 307 -15.03 0.22 7.34
N PHE A 308 -13.86 -0.16 7.87
CA PHE A 308 -12.65 -0.17 7.08
C PHE A 308 -12.50 -1.50 6.33
N ASN A 309 -12.48 -1.42 5.01
CA ASN A 309 -11.96 -2.43 4.08
C ASN A 309 -10.93 -1.74 3.18
N GLY A 310 -9.69 -2.22 3.19
CA GLY A 310 -8.61 -1.52 2.47
C GLY A 310 -7.46 -2.42 2.06
N MET A 311 -6.53 -1.86 1.30
CA MET A 311 -5.28 -2.51 0.92
C MET A 311 -5.52 -3.86 0.24
N ALA A 312 -6.30 -3.84 -0.84
CA ALA A 312 -6.69 -5.04 -1.54
C ALA A 312 -5.70 -5.39 -2.67
N HIS A 313 -5.22 -6.63 -2.69
CA HIS A 313 -4.20 -7.11 -3.63
C HIS A 313 -4.58 -8.46 -4.22
N PHE A 314 -4.33 -8.64 -5.51
CA PHE A 314 -4.53 -9.93 -6.17
C PHE A 314 -3.37 -10.89 -5.92
N SER A 315 -3.68 -12.20 -5.88
CA SER A 315 -2.66 -13.22 -6.06
C SER A 315 -2.11 -13.19 -7.50
N PRO A 316 -0.83 -13.55 -7.73
CA PRO A 316 -0.23 -13.58 -9.06
C PRO A 316 -0.95 -14.48 -10.08
N ASP A 317 -1.67 -15.49 -9.63
CA ASP A 317 -2.51 -16.33 -10.49
C ASP A 317 -3.90 -15.73 -10.79
N GLY A 318 -4.24 -14.59 -10.17
CA GLY A 318 -5.51 -13.86 -10.34
C GLY A 318 -6.74 -14.57 -9.76
N LYS A 319 -6.56 -15.58 -8.90
CA LYS A 319 -7.66 -16.35 -8.33
C LYS A 319 -8.12 -15.88 -6.97
N LYS A 320 -7.25 -15.19 -6.24
CA LYS A 320 -7.51 -14.70 -4.88
C LYS A 320 -7.30 -13.20 -4.81
N LEU A 321 -8.05 -12.58 -3.91
CA LEU A 321 -7.86 -11.20 -3.49
C LEU A 321 -7.69 -11.20 -1.97
N VAL A 322 -6.57 -10.66 -1.48
CA VAL A 322 -6.35 -10.42 -0.06
C VAL A 322 -6.68 -8.97 0.25
N TRP A 323 -7.27 -8.70 1.43
CA TRP A 323 -7.50 -7.34 1.90
C TRP A 323 -7.47 -7.25 3.42
N SER A 324 -7.28 -6.03 3.93
CA SER A 324 -7.34 -5.71 5.35
C SER A 324 -8.73 -5.21 5.72
N ARG A 325 -9.29 -5.68 6.85
CA ARG A 325 -10.61 -5.29 7.34
C ARG A 325 -10.60 -5.06 8.83
N SER A 326 -11.32 -4.04 9.28
CA SER A 326 -11.57 -3.84 10.72
C SER A 326 -12.60 -4.85 11.25
N THR A 327 -12.28 -5.45 12.39
CA THR A 327 -13.16 -6.39 13.11
C THR A 327 -13.56 -5.88 14.50
N GLY A 328 -12.88 -4.84 14.98
CA GLY A 328 -13.19 -4.18 16.25
C GLY A 328 -14.27 -3.09 16.11
N PRO A 329 -14.64 -2.44 17.23
CA PRO A 329 -15.75 -1.49 17.28
C PRO A 329 -15.47 -0.12 16.66
N GLY A 330 -14.21 0.18 16.31
CA GLY A 330 -13.79 1.46 15.72
C GLY A 330 -13.38 1.31 14.25
N PHE A 331 -13.36 2.43 13.52
CA PHE A 331 -12.93 2.51 12.15
C PHE A 331 -11.54 1.97 11.97
N MET A 332 -10.81 1.37 11.80
CA MET A 332 -9.45 0.81 11.80
C MET A 332 -9.06 0.13 13.11
N SER A 333 -10.01 -0.54 13.76
CA SER A 333 -9.79 -1.24 15.02
C SER A 333 -9.79 -2.76 14.79
N GLY A 334 -8.81 -3.47 15.34
CA GLY A 334 -8.68 -4.92 15.19
C GLY A 334 -8.53 -5.31 13.71
N ILE A 335 -7.55 -4.74 13.03
CA ILE A 335 -7.33 -5.00 11.61
C ILE A 335 -6.88 -6.43 11.41
N ARG A 336 -7.59 -7.16 10.54
CA ARG A 336 -7.32 -8.55 10.21
C ARG A 336 -7.21 -8.71 8.70
N THR A 337 -6.47 -9.72 8.28
CA THR A 337 -6.30 -10.09 6.88
C THR A 337 -7.35 -11.11 6.45
N PHE A 338 -7.99 -10.85 5.33
CA PHE A 338 -9.01 -11.69 4.71
C PHE A 338 -8.60 -12.07 3.29
N VAL A 339 -9.09 -13.21 2.84
CA VAL A 339 -8.89 -13.71 1.47
C VAL A 339 -10.24 -13.99 0.84
N MET A 340 -10.43 -13.53 -0.39
CA MET A 340 -11.63 -13.76 -1.22
C MET A 340 -11.26 -14.59 -2.43
N ASP A 341 -12.08 -15.58 -2.77
CA ASP A 341 -11.98 -16.35 -4.02
C ASP A 341 -12.61 -15.58 -5.17
N VAL A 342 -11.78 -14.99 -6.03
CA VAL A 342 -12.21 -14.25 -7.23
C VAL A 342 -11.93 -15.02 -8.53
N SER A 343 -11.69 -16.33 -8.44
CA SER A 343 -11.32 -17.18 -9.58
C SER A 343 -12.31 -17.15 -10.74
N SER A 344 -13.61 -16.98 -10.43
CA SER A 344 -14.67 -16.87 -11.44
C SER A 344 -14.61 -15.57 -12.27
N MET A 345 -13.83 -14.58 -11.84
CA MET A 345 -13.65 -13.33 -12.60
C MET A 345 -12.60 -13.45 -13.72
N ASN A 346 -11.82 -14.54 -13.76
CA ASN A 346 -10.79 -14.78 -14.77
C ASN A 346 -9.74 -13.67 -14.91
N LEU A 347 -9.22 -13.18 -13.77
CA LEU A 347 -8.28 -12.07 -13.69
C LEU A 347 -6.80 -12.50 -13.83
N GLY A 348 -6.54 -13.75 -14.13
CA GLY A 348 -5.20 -14.33 -14.20
C GLY A 348 -4.41 -13.94 -15.45
N PRO A 349 -3.09 -14.20 -15.47
CA PRO A 349 -2.18 -13.79 -16.53
C PRO A 349 -2.47 -14.44 -17.90
N GLN A 350 -3.23 -15.56 -17.93
CA GLN A 350 -3.70 -16.17 -19.18
C GLN A 350 -4.68 -15.29 -19.95
N ASN A 351 -5.28 -14.29 -19.29
CA ASN A 351 -6.18 -13.30 -19.87
C ASN A 351 -5.55 -11.92 -20.02
N TYR A 352 -4.22 -11.87 -19.95
CA TYR A 352 -3.48 -10.62 -20.02
C TYR A 352 -3.80 -9.82 -21.28
N VAL A 353 -4.13 -8.54 -21.07
CA VAL A 353 -4.30 -7.53 -22.13
C VAL A 353 -3.19 -6.51 -21.96
N LYS A 354 -2.44 -6.28 -23.03
CA LYS A 354 -1.39 -5.28 -23.03
C LYS A 354 -1.97 -3.89 -22.77
N TRP A 355 -1.25 -3.08 -22.01
CA TRP A 355 -1.60 -1.69 -21.77
C TRP A 355 -1.89 -0.93 -23.07
N ASP A 356 -3.09 -0.32 -23.14
CA ASP A 356 -3.48 0.52 -24.27
C ASP A 356 -3.29 2.00 -23.88
N PRO A 357 -2.49 2.77 -24.63
CA PRO A 357 -2.30 4.18 -24.36
C PRO A 357 -3.57 5.03 -24.51
N LYS A 358 -4.68 4.45 -24.92
CA LYS A 358 -6.00 5.11 -24.93
C LYS A 358 -6.74 4.98 -23.60
N TRP A 359 -6.32 4.11 -22.70
CA TRP A 359 -6.93 3.99 -21.39
C TRP A 359 -6.57 5.21 -20.53
N GLY A 360 -7.58 5.81 -19.95
CA GLY A 360 -7.45 7.06 -19.23
C GLY A 360 -7.23 8.28 -20.15
N GLU A 361 -7.33 9.44 -19.57
CA GLU A 361 -7.12 10.72 -20.24
C GLU A 361 -5.67 11.18 -20.10
N ALA A 362 -5.05 11.54 -21.22
CA ALA A 362 -3.71 12.10 -21.20
C ALA A 362 -3.69 13.41 -20.41
N MET A 363 -2.82 13.48 -19.40
CA MET A 363 -2.63 14.69 -18.63
C MET A 363 -1.84 15.71 -19.46
N THR A 364 -2.45 16.84 -19.75
CA THR A 364 -1.75 17.99 -20.33
C THR A 364 -1.03 18.78 -19.24
N ALA A 365 -0.05 19.59 -19.62
CA ALA A 365 0.75 20.39 -18.69
C ALA A 365 -0.03 21.49 -17.95
N ASP A 366 -1.36 21.53 -18.06
CA ASP A 366 -2.20 22.47 -17.33
C ASP A 366 -2.39 21.98 -15.88
N PRO A 367 -1.88 22.71 -14.89
CA PRO A 367 -1.95 22.33 -13.49
C PRO A 367 -3.35 22.40 -12.88
N GLY A 368 -4.40 22.70 -13.67
CA GLY A 368 -5.77 22.84 -13.16
C GLY A 368 -6.31 21.57 -12.52
N ASP A 369 -6.08 20.39 -13.14
CA ASP A 369 -6.71 19.13 -12.77
C ASP A 369 -5.77 17.93 -12.57
N GLY A 370 -4.48 18.11 -12.69
CA GLY A 370 -3.49 17.04 -12.50
C GLY A 370 -2.08 17.57 -12.30
N PRO A 371 -1.17 16.70 -11.82
CA PRO A 371 0.20 17.10 -11.64
C PRO A 371 0.85 17.49 -12.97
N PRO A 372 1.78 18.48 -12.99
CA PRO A 372 2.44 18.94 -14.21
C PRO A 372 3.32 17.82 -14.80
N GLN A 373 3.27 17.66 -16.12
CA GLN A 373 4.22 16.80 -16.81
C GLN A 373 5.63 17.40 -16.73
N LYS A 374 6.61 16.56 -16.46
CA LYS A 374 8.01 16.94 -16.46
C LYS A 374 8.44 17.38 -17.88
N LYS A 375 8.98 18.58 -18.02
CA LYS A 375 9.91 18.84 -19.13
C LYS A 375 11.22 18.14 -18.82
N ALA A 376 11.62 17.21 -19.69
CA ALA A 376 12.89 16.53 -19.60
C ALA A 376 14.03 17.57 -19.77
N GLU A 377 14.54 18.07 -18.68
CA GLU A 377 15.86 18.69 -18.60
C GLU A 377 16.59 18.04 -17.44
N ALA A 378 17.56 17.24 -17.81
CA ALA A 378 18.52 16.64 -16.90
C ALA A 378 19.39 17.77 -16.31
N GLU A 379 19.08 18.23 -15.12
CA GLU A 379 20.10 18.88 -14.29
C GLU A 379 20.95 17.77 -13.66
N THR A 380 22.11 17.58 -14.27
CA THR A 380 23.23 16.87 -13.67
C THR A 380 23.56 17.54 -12.35
N VAL A 381 23.14 16.95 -11.24
CA VAL A 381 23.68 17.31 -9.92
C VAL A 381 25.16 16.95 -9.96
N LYS A 382 26.00 17.97 -10.15
CA LYS A 382 27.45 17.85 -9.95
C LYS A 382 27.66 17.50 -8.47
N SER A 383 28.16 16.28 -8.25
CA SER A 383 28.73 15.88 -6.97
C SER A 383 29.85 16.86 -6.60
N GLY A 384 29.59 17.77 -5.70
CA GLY A 384 30.62 18.55 -5.00
C GLY A 384 31.22 17.71 -3.89
N ARG A 385 32.52 17.61 -3.91
CA ARG A 385 33.44 16.92 -3.03
C ARG A 385 33.19 17.16 -1.53
#